data_fe965bc7545ede9a52433828955cb2e3
#
_entry.id   fe965bc7545ede9a52433828955cb2e3
#
_cell.length_a   1.000
_cell.length_b   1.000
_cell.length_c   1.000
_cell.angle_alpha   90.00
_cell.angle_beta   90.00
_cell.angle_gamma   90.00
#
_symmetry.space_group_name_H-M   'P 1'
#
loop_
_entity.id
_entity.type
_entity.pdbx_description
1 polymer ?
#
loop_
_entity_poly.entity_id
_entity_poly.type
_entity_poly.pdbx_seq_one_letter_code
_entity_poly.pdbx_strand_id
1 'polypeptide(L)'
;MSAEQWELIEGNLFGASLLPYLVFLYYLGMPESKMPPRALFGFKFLLVFVFGTIPCAIYAKLVYNDILANVDWLHGPAESLLTITNLFIVVGMREGLRDLKGGDGGKRSKVSSVSGSLLGWSAAATTATLAAAAAGAGGGIIGGGIGNVAEAAETAAETAASAAPALGAFFAHAEPANALSLPTWIIHVSSLIEWLVAMGLIWEYADATGNQKYKGLTWGMVPCHASGIAACTFHLFYNSPALNSVVATQAGLTVLGNTTVAIAAYRIAIEGGAVNTLPWEDGFVAPWKKDDAVDATSNVFGDEVRAEEEVPSIEDDVATTEGGLAGWEDLGKVWAGDSDLVLMLKLAFVSTIVSGAVKWGSLEVDFPFEPSVWLAFTLIFGPTALNMIKWQQISAEESAAR
;
A
#
# COMPACT_ATOMS: atom_id res chain seq x y z
N MET A 1 25.87 2.70 -19.99
CA MET A 1 26.28 2.09 -18.71
C MET A 1 26.19 0.58 -18.87
N SER A 2 27.06 -0.21 -18.21
CA SER A 2 26.97 -1.68 -18.19
C SER A 2 25.82 -2.14 -17.28
N ALA A 3 25.36 -3.39 -17.44
CA ALA A 3 24.34 -3.98 -16.55
C ALA A 3 24.81 -3.97 -15.09
N GLU A 4 26.07 -4.33 -14.82
CA GLU A 4 26.67 -4.29 -13.48
C GLU A 4 26.65 -2.89 -12.84
N GLN A 5 26.86 -1.83 -13.65
CA GLN A 5 26.77 -0.45 -13.12
C GLN A 5 25.35 -0.08 -12.73
N TRP A 6 24.33 -0.54 -13.48
CA TRP A 6 22.94 -0.33 -13.13
C TRP A 6 22.57 -1.10 -11.86
N GLU A 7 22.90 -2.38 -11.75
CA GLU A 7 22.66 -3.20 -10.54
C GLU A 7 23.30 -2.56 -9.28
N LEU A 8 24.51 -2.00 -9.41
CA LEU A 8 25.17 -1.31 -8.29
C LEU A 8 24.44 -0.04 -7.86
N ILE A 9 23.98 0.77 -8.83
CA ILE A 9 23.23 2.01 -8.54
C ILE A 9 21.91 1.67 -7.87
N GLU A 10 21.17 0.72 -8.40
CA GLU A 10 19.88 0.27 -7.88
C GLU A 10 20.01 -0.28 -6.48
N GLY A 11 20.96 -1.19 -6.24
CA GLY A 11 21.23 -1.77 -4.93
C GLY A 11 21.63 -0.73 -3.88
N ASN A 12 22.47 0.24 -4.25
CA ASN A 12 22.87 1.32 -3.34
C ASN A 12 21.69 2.25 -3.01
N LEU A 13 20.85 2.59 -3.98
CA LEU A 13 19.69 3.44 -3.77
C LEU A 13 18.63 2.73 -2.90
N PHE A 14 18.29 1.47 -3.20
CA PHE A 14 17.38 0.70 -2.36
C PHE A 14 17.91 0.54 -0.92
N GLY A 15 19.20 0.24 -0.77
CA GLY A 15 19.83 0.18 0.55
C GLY A 15 19.79 1.52 1.30
N ALA A 16 20.07 2.62 0.61
CA ALA A 16 20.03 3.96 1.19
C ALA A 16 18.61 4.37 1.61
N SER A 17 17.57 3.84 0.94
CA SER A 17 16.18 4.16 1.24
C SER A 17 15.71 3.68 2.62
N LEU A 18 16.37 2.69 3.20
CA LEU A 18 16.00 2.11 4.49
C LEU A 18 16.16 3.12 5.63
N LEU A 19 17.25 3.90 5.65
CA LEU A 19 17.51 4.84 6.73
C LEU A 19 16.40 5.89 6.89
N PRO A 20 16.00 6.65 5.85
CA PRO A 20 14.90 7.59 5.97
C PRO A 20 13.56 6.89 6.32
N TYR A 21 13.35 5.63 5.89
CA TYR A 21 12.17 4.87 6.30
C TYR A 21 12.15 4.57 7.80
N LEU A 22 13.29 4.21 8.39
CA LEU A 22 13.39 4.01 9.85
C LEU A 22 13.14 5.31 10.61
N VAL A 23 13.65 6.44 10.10
CA VAL A 23 13.36 7.78 10.66
C VAL A 23 11.85 8.10 10.57
N PHE A 24 11.21 7.78 9.44
CA PHE A 24 9.75 7.88 9.28
C PHE A 24 9.01 7.09 10.36
N LEU A 25 9.35 5.82 10.56
CA LEU A 25 8.70 4.96 11.56
C LEU A 25 8.93 5.46 12.99
N TYR A 26 10.10 6.03 13.27
CA TYR A 26 10.42 6.62 14.57
C TYR A 26 9.46 7.76 14.91
N TYR A 27 9.37 8.78 14.06
CA TYR A 27 8.52 9.94 14.32
C TYR A 27 7.03 9.60 14.24
N LEU A 28 6.62 8.78 13.29
CA LEU A 28 5.22 8.36 13.17
C LEU A 28 4.77 7.50 14.35
N GLY A 29 5.71 6.78 14.98
CA GLY A 29 5.46 5.94 16.16
C GLY A 29 5.41 6.71 17.48
N MET A 30 5.72 8.01 17.50
CA MET A 30 5.61 8.84 18.70
C MET A 30 4.14 9.01 19.11
N PRO A 31 3.83 8.99 20.43
CA PRO A 31 2.46 9.19 20.92
C PRO A 31 1.83 10.50 20.42
N GLU A 32 2.63 11.54 20.29
CA GLU A 32 2.24 12.87 19.84
C GLU A 32 1.75 12.89 18.38
N SER A 33 2.19 11.93 17.57
CA SER A 33 1.70 11.79 16.20
C SER A 33 0.23 11.35 16.15
N LYS A 34 -0.27 10.66 17.18
CA LYS A 34 -1.62 10.11 17.25
C LYS A 34 -2.01 9.22 16.05
N MET A 35 -1.01 8.56 15.43
CA MET A 35 -1.27 7.63 14.32
C MET A 35 -2.09 6.43 14.84
N PRO A 36 -3.18 6.03 14.14
CA PRO A 36 -3.95 4.86 14.50
C PRO A 36 -3.04 3.61 14.61
N PRO A 37 -3.15 2.81 15.70
CA PRO A 37 -2.20 1.73 15.99
C PRO A 37 -2.10 0.69 14.88
N ARG A 38 -3.21 0.36 14.22
CA ARG A 38 -3.23 -0.61 13.12
C ARG A 38 -2.59 -0.04 11.86
N ALA A 39 -2.78 1.23 11.55
CA ALA A 39 -2.10 1.89 10.44
C ALA A 39 -0.59 1.97 10.69
N LEU A 40 -0.18 2.32 11.92
CA LEU A 40 1.21 2.29 12.33
C LEU A 40 1.82 0.87 12.21
N PHE A 41 1.05 -0.16 12.58
CA PHE A 41 1.46 -1.54 12.39
C PHE A 41 1.67 -1.86 10.90
N GLY A 42 0.77 -1.41 10.02
CA GLY A 42 0.93 -1.56 8.56
C GLY A 42 2.23 -0.95 8.06
N PHE A 43 2.53 0.29 8.42
CA PHE A 43 3.80 0.92 8.07
C PHE A 43 5.02 0.15 8.63
N LYS A 44 4.94 -0.39 9.85
CA LYS A 44 6.00 -1.25 10.39
C LYS A 44 6.12 -2.59 9.66
N PHE A 45 5.00 -3.16 9.22
CA PHE A 45 4.93 -4.42 8.51
C PHE A 45 5.61 -4.35 7.13
N LEU A 46 5.75 -3.16 6.53
CA LEU A 46 6.54 -2.97 5.31
C LEU A 46 7.99 -3.47 5.47
N LEU A 47 8.55 -3.44 6.68
CA LEU A 47 9.87 -4.02 6.92
C LEU A 47 9.89 -5.53 6.70
N VAL A 48 8.77 -6.23 6.94
CA VAL A 48 8.65 -7.67 6.66
C VAL A 48 8.72 -7.91 5.14
N PHE A 49 8.06 -7.05 4.34
CA PHE A 49 8.21 -7.06 2.89
C PHE A 49 9.67 -6.83 2.47
N VAL A 50 10.30 -5.76 2.95
CA VAL A 50 11.69 -5.42 2.59
C VAL A 50 12.66 -6.55 2.94
N PHE A 51 12.59 -7.07 4.16
CA PHE A 51 13.47 -8.17 4.59
C PHE A 51 13.07 -9.53 4.00
N GLY A 52 11.82 -9.72 3.63
CA GLY A 52 11.33 -10.94 2.98
C GLY A 52 11.74 -11.03 1.51
N THR A 53 11.78 -9.91 0.80
CA THR A 53 12.19 -9.91 -0.63
C THR A 53 13.69 -10.16 -0.82
N ILE A 54 14.55 -9.83 0.14
CA ILE A 54 15.99 -10.05 0.05
C ILE A 54 16.34 -11.54 -0.13
N PRO A 55 15.90 -12.49 0.74
CA PRO A 55 16.18 -13.90 0.52
C PRO A 55 15.56 -14.45 -0.76
N CYS A 56 14.38 -13.94 -1.17
CA CYS A 56 13.77 -14.31 -2.46
C CYS A 56 14.65 -13.88 -3.64
N ALA A 57 15.19 -12.67 -3.61
CA ALA A 57 16.10 -12.17 -4.65
C ALA A 57 17.42 -12.98 -4.70
N ILE A 58 17.97 -13.31 -3.53
CA ILE A 58 19.17 -14.18 -3.42
C ILE A 58 18.86 -15.56 -4.01
N TYR A 59 17.73 -16.16 -3.67
CA TYR A 59 17.32 -17.46 -4.18
C TYR A 59 17.11 -17.43 -5.70
N ALA A 60 16.45 -16.41 -6.23
CA ALA A 60 16.28 -16.21 -7.67
C ALA A 60 17.66 -16.18 -8.40
N LYS A 61 18.61 -15.42 -7.84
CA LYS A 61 19.96 -15.32 -8.42
C LYS A 61 20.74 -16.64 -8.36
N LEU A 62 20.66 -17.36 -7.23
CA LEU A 62 21.44 -18.59 -7.03
C LEU A 62 20.87 -19.79 -7.79
N VAL A 63 19.54 -19.92 -7.86
CA VAL A 63 18.88 -21.11 -8.41
C VAL A 63 18.52 -20.94 -9.88
N TYR A 64 18.04 -19.74 -10.26
CA TYR A 64 17.58 -19.45 -11.62
C TYR A 64 18.59 -18.62 -12.42
N ASN A 65 19.64 -18.10 -11.77
CA ASN A 65 20.62 -17.18 -12.37
C ASN A 65 19.95 -15.95 -13.01
N ASP A 66 18.84 -15.49 -12.38
CA ASP A 66 18.02 -14.40 -12.89
C ASP A 66 17.62 -13.44 -11.75
N ILE A 67 17.01 -12.30 -12.10
CA ILE A 67 16.45 -11.35 -11.13
C ILE A 67 15.11 -11.87 -10.59
N LEU A 68 14.73 -11.45 -9.37
CA LEU A 68 13.47 -11.85 -8.73
C LEU A 68 12.26 -11.53 -9.62
N ALA A 69 12.26 -10.40 -10.31
CA ALA A 69 11.20 -9.94 -11.20
C ALA A 69 10.88 -10.90 -12.36
N ASN A 70 11.84 -11.76 -12.76
CA ASN A 70 11.68 -12.75 -13.81
C ASN A 70 11.24 -14.14 -13.28
N VAL A 71 11.19 -14.32 -11.96
CA VAL A 71 10.80 -15.59 -11.32
C VAL A 71 9.40 -15.42 -10.72
N ASP A 72 8.37 -15.40 -11.60
CA ASP A 72 7.00 -15.00 -11.27
C ASP A 72 6.42 -15.68 -10.02
N TRP A 73 6.59 -17.01 -9.90
CA TRP A 73 6.06 -17.77 -8.76
C TRP A 73 6.67 -17.36 -7.40
N LEU A 74 7.87 -16.78 -7.41
CA LEU A 74 8.57 -16.28 -6.21
C LEU A 74 8.30 -14.79 -6.01
N HIS A 75 8.25 -14.04 -7.13
CA HIS A 75 8.02 -12.61 -7.14
C HIS A 75 6.63 -12.26 -6.61
N GLY A 76 5.57 -12.85 -7.14
CA GLY A 76 4.20 -12.58 -6.72
C GLY A 76 3.97 -12.76 -5.21
N PRO A 77 4.28 -13.93 -4.61
CA PRO A 77 4.18 -14.10 -3.17
C PRO A 77 5.02 -13.12 -2.34
N ALA A 78 6.22 -12.77 -2.79
CA ALA A 78 7.04 -11.76 -2.11
C ALA A 78 6.37 -10.38 -2.14
N GLU A 79 5.86 -9.95 -3.29
CA GLU A 79 5.13 -8.68 -3.46
C GLU A 79 3.77 -8.66 -2.74
N SER A 80 3.14 -9.80 -2.47
CA SER A 80 1.88 -9.87 -1.71
C SER A 80 2.01 -9.29 -0.30
N LEU A 81 3.20 -9.28 0.29
CA LEU A 81 3.48 -8.64 1.58
C LEU A 81 3.26 -7.12 1.52
N LEU A 82 3.48 -6.50 0.35
CA LEU A 82 3.21 -5.08 0.15
C LEU A 82 1.70 -4.79 0.12
N THR A 83 0.91 -5.60 -0.59
CA THR A 83 -0.56 -5.53 -0.56
C THR A 83 -1.09 -5.68 0.86
N ILE A 84 -0.60 -6.67 1.62
CA ILE A 84 -0.97 -6.86 3.04
C ILE A 84 -0.62 -5.62 3.87
N THR A 85 0.55 -5.03 3.66
CA THR A 85 0.96 -3.77 4.29
C THR A 85 -0.07 -2.67 4.06
N ASN A 86 -0.44 -2.45 2.80
CA ASN A 86 -1.37 -1.40 2.41
C ASN A 86 -2.77 -1.63 2.98
N LEU A 87 -3.26 -2.87 3.00
CA LEU A 87 -4.54 -3.22 3.64
C LEU A 87 -4.54 -2.90 5.14
N PHE A 88 -3.45 -3.18 5.87
CA PHE A 88 -3.34 -2.77 7.27
C PHE A 88 -3.41 -1.24 7.44
N ILE A 89 -2.76 -0.50 6.55
CA ILE A 89 -2.80 0.97 6.57
C ILE A 89 -4.21 1.47 6.29
N VAL A 90 -4.86 1.01 5.23
CA VAL A 90 -6.23 1.41 4.84
C VAL A 90 -7.23 1.10 5.95
N VAL A 91 -7.25 -0.13 6.46
CA VAL A 91 -8.19 -0.53 7.53
C VAL A 91 -7.90 0.23 8.81
N GLY A 92 -6.62 0.41 9.15
CA GLY A 92 -6.21 1.15 10.35
C GLY A 92 -6.59 2.64 10.29
N MET A 93 -6.45 3.28 9.13
CA MET A 93 -6.88 4.68 8.94
C MET A 93 -8.40 4.82 9.03
N ARG A 94 -9.16 3.89 8.45
CA ARG A 94 -10.62 3.86 8.58
C ARG A 94 -11.08 3.66 10.02
N GLU A 95 -10.41 2.78 10.75
CA GLU A 95 -10.68 2.58 12.18
C GLU A 95 -10.44 3.88 12.96
N GLY A 96 -9.29 4.54 12.74
CA GLY A 96 -8.97 5.82 13.38
C GLY A 96 -9.98 6.92 13.05
N LEU A 97 -10.45 7.01 11.80
CA LEU A 97 -11.49 7.97 11.41
C LEU A 97 -12.84 7.66 12.08
N ARG A 98 -13.21 6.39 12.20
CA ARG A 98 -14.45 5.97 12.91
C ARG A 98 -14.38 6.29 14.40
N ASP A 99 -13.23 6.04 15.03
CA ASP A 99 -13.03 6.33 16.46
C ASP A 99 -13.14 7.84 16.75
N LEU A 100 -12.65 8.69 15.86
CA LEU A 100 -12.78 10.15 15.98
C LEU A 100 -14.21 10.64 15.76
N LYS A 101 -14.97 10.04 14.82
CA LYS A 101 -16.37 10.38 14.56
C LYS A 101 -17.32 9.79 15.61
N GLY A 102 -16.98 8.67 16.25
CA GLY A 102 -17.78 7.96 17.25
C GLY A 102 -17.52 8.36 18.71
N GLY A 103 -16.75 9.38 18.98
CA GLY A 103 -16.31 9.81 20.30
C GLY A 103 -17.40 10.35 21.24
N ASP A 104 -18.68 10.33 20.82
CA ASP A 104 -19.82 10.69 21.66
C ASP A 104 -20.84 9.52 21.74
N GLY A 105 -20.53 8.51 22.54
CA GLY A 105 -21.52 7.51 22.93
C GLY A 105 -21.22 6.04 22.65
N GLY A 106 -20.41 5.45 23.49
CA GLY A 106 -20.66 4.12 24.04
C GLY A 106 -20.47 2.90 23.16
N LYS A 107 -19.48 2.14 23.53
CA LYS A 107 -19.13 0.75 23.34
C LYS A 107 -17.94 0.50 22.41
N ARG A 108 -16.77 0.45 23.04
CA ARG A 108 -15.61 -0.29 22.52
C ARG A 108 -16.08 -1.66 22.01
N SER A 109 -16.24 -1.78 20.70
CA SER A 109 -16.38 -3.07 20.05
C SER A 109 -15.09 -3.85 20.29
N LYS A 110 -15.19 -5.04 20.84
CA LYS A 110 -14.07 -5.92 21.14
C LYS A 110 -13.27 -6.21 19.85
N VAL A 111 -12.08 -5.63 19.78
CA VAL A 111 -11.13 -5.66 18.65
C VAL A 111 -10.56 -7.08 18.35
N SER A 112 -11.05 -8.15 18.97
CA SER A 112 -10.39 -9.47 18.92
C SER A 112 -10.67 -10.35 17.70
N SER A 113 -11.62 -10.01 16.81
CA SER A 113 -12.01 -10.92 15.72
C SER A 113 -11.46 -10.57 14.33
N VAL A 114 -11.12 -9.29 14.08
CA VAL A 114 -10.71 -8.85 12.72
C VAL A 114 -9.23 -9.14 12.43
N SER A 115 -8.37 -9.17 13.47
CA SER A 115 -6.94 -9.51 13.27
C SER A 115 -6.75 -10.95 12.80
N GLY A 116 -7.57 -11.89 13.32
CA GLY A 116 -7.57 -13.29 12.88
C GLY A 116 -8.11 -13.46 11.46
N SER A 117 -9.09 -12.64 11.05
CA SER A 117 -9.66 -12.73 9.70
C SER A 117 -8.74 -12.13 8.64
N LEU A 118 -8.02 -11.01 8.93
CA LEU A 118 -7.04 -10.44 8.02
C LEU A 118 -5.86 -11.38 7.77
N LEU A 119 -5.34 -12.03 8.83
CA LEU A 119 -4.32 -13.07 8.71
C LEU A 119 -4.85 -14.30 7.98
N GLY A 120 -6.11 -14.69 8.20
CA GLY A 120 -6.77 -15.79 7.49
C GLY A 120 -6.96 -15.47 6.00
N TRP A 121 -7.32 -14.24 5.64
CA TRP A 121 -7.47 -13.81 4.24
C TRP A 121 -6.14 -13.63 3.52
N SER A 122 -5.13 -13.09 4.19
CA SER A 122 -3.79 -13.01 3.63
C SER A 122 -3.20 -14.41 3.41
N ALA A 123 -3.42 -15.34 4.35
CA ALA A 123 -3.08 -16.74 4.18
C ALA A 123 -3.88 -17.40 3.05
N ALA A 124 -5.18 -17.08 2.91
CA ALA A 124 -6.02 -17.62 1.83
C ALA A 124 -5.65 -17.01 0.47
N ALA A 125 -5.34 -15.73 0.37
CA ALA A 125 -4.84 -15.09 -0.85
C ALA A 125 -3.45 -15.66 -1.22
N THR A 126 -2.56 -15.81 -0.24
CA THR A 126 -1.23 -16.40 -0.45
C THR A 126 -1.33 -17.89 -0.81
N THR A 127 -2.24 -18.66 -0.18
CA THR A 127 -2.47 -20.07 -0.53
C THR A 127 -3.18 -20.22 -1.87
N ALA A 128 -4.09 -19.35 -2.26
CA ALA A 128 -4.70 -19.33 -3.59
C ALA A 128 -3.67 -18.98 -4.67
N THR A 129 -2.77 -18.03 -4.40
CA THR A 129 -1.67 -17.67 -5.29
C THR A 129 -0.63 -18.79 -5.38
N LEU A 130 -0.29 -19.44 -4.26
CA LEU A 130 0.59 -20.62 -4.21
C LEU A 130 -0.05 -21.84 -4.88
N ALA A 131 -1.37 -22.06 -4.72
CA ALA A 131 -2.10 -23.15 -5.37
C ALA A 131 -2.21 -22.92 -6.88
N ALA A 132 -2.43 -21.70 -7.35
CA ALA A 132 -2.42 -21.33 -8.76
C ALA A 132 -1.02 -21.47 -9.38
N ALA A 133 0.04 -21.08 -8.64
CA ALA A 133 1.43 -21.26 -9.04
C ALA A 133 1.83 -22.74 -9.06
N ALA A 134 1.37 -23.56 -8.07
CA ALA A 134 1.61 -25.00 -8.04
C ALA A 134 0.87 -25.78 -9.13
N ALA A 135 -0.30 -25.32 -9.54
CA ALA A 135 -1.04 -25.89 -10.68
C ALA A 135 -0.35 -25.60 -12.04
N GLY A 136 0.41 -24.51 -12.13
CA GLY A 136 1.24 -24.19 -13.31
C GLY A 136 2.57 -24.92 -13.35
N ALA A 137 3.07 -25.41 -12.20
CA ALA A 137 4.38 -26.09 -12.07
C ALA A 137 4.21 -27.60 -11.77
N GLY A 138 3.46 -28.32 -12.58
CA GLY A 138 3.33 -29.77 -12.59
C GLY A 138 3.89 -30.54 -11.39
N GLY A 139 3.04 -30.95 -10.44
CA GLY A 139 3.31 -32.13 -9.63
C GLY A 139 3.53 -32.00 -8.15
N GLY A 140 2.60 -32.47 -7.38
CA GLY A 140 2.85 -33.37 -6.25
C GLY A 140 3.02 -32.80 -4.85
N ILE A 141 2.05 -33.18 -4.02
CA ILE A 141 2.14 -33.41 -2.57
C ILE A 141 2.07 -32.15 -1.67
N ILE A 142 0.96 -32.00 -0.96
CA ILE A 142 0.79 -32.19 0.48
C ILE A 142 -0.71 -32.28 0.78
N GLY A 143 -1.16 -33.44 1.31
CA GLY A 143 -2.50 -33.61 1.82
C GLY A 143 -2.60 -33.26 3.30
N GLY A 144 -3.76 -32.81 3.72
CA GLY A 144 -4.14 -32.77 5.13
C GLY A 144 -5.07 -31.64 5.53
N GLY A 145 -6.39 -31.84 5.42
CA GLY A 145 -7.38 -31.42 6.42
C GLY A 145 -7.82 -29.99 6.51
N ILE A 146 -8.78 -29.57 5.66
CA ILE A 146 -9.81 -28.56 6.02
C ILE A 146 -11.05 -28.89 5.18
N GLY A 147 -12.02 -29.60 5.76
CA GLY A 147 -13.16 -30.22 5.07
C GLY A 147 -14.24 -29.31 4.50
N ASN A 148 -14.28 -28.00 4.74
CA ASN A 148 -15.33 -27.10 4.22
C ASN A 148 -14.84 -26.05 3.21
N VAL A 149 -13.53 -25.90 3.08
CA VAL A 149 -12.93 -25.03 2.07
C VAL A 149 -12.71 -25.80 0.77
N ALA A 150 -12.56 -27.12 0.84
CA ALA A 150 -12.38 -28.00 -0.32
C ALA A 150 -13.64 -28.04 -1.20
N GLU A 151 -14.83 -28.13 -0.61
CA GLU A 151 -16.10 -28.20 -1.34
C GLU A 151 -16.45 -26.87 -2.06
N ALA A 152 -16.15 -25.73 -1.43
CA ALA A 152 -16.27 -24.40 -2.05
C ALA A 152 -15.22 -24.18 -3.15
N ALA A 153 -14.00 -24.72 -2.97
CA ALA A 153 -12.95 -24.65 -3.97
C ALA A 153 -13.23 -25.59 -5.15
N GLU A 154 -13.84 -26.75 -4.91
CA GLU A 154 -14.23 -27.71 -5.93
C GLU A 154 -15.38 -27.17 -6.80
N THR A 155 -16.40 -26.54 -6.19
CA THR A 155 -17.51 -25.87 -6.89
C THR A 155 -17.02 -24.66 -7.69
N ALA A 156 -16.09 -23.89 -7.16
CA ALA A 156 -15.45 -22.78 -7.87
C ALA A 156 -14.55 -23.29 -9.03
N ALA A 157 -13.86 -24.39 -8.84
CA ALA A 157 -13.04 -25.03 -9.86
C ALA A 157 -13.89 -25.63 -10.99
N GLU A 158 -15.03 -26.28 -10.70
CA GLU A 158 -15.96 -26.79 -11.70
C GLU A 158 -16.64 -25.67 -12.49
N THR A 159 -17.01 -24.54 -11.83
CA THR A 159 -17.56 -23.37 -12.48
C THR A 159 -16.51 -22.69 -13.37
N ALA A 160 -15.28 -22.59 -12.90
CA ALA A 160 -14.14 -22.09 -13.69
C ALA A 160 -13.81 -23.03 -14.87
N ALA A 161 -13.87 -24.35 -14.67
CA ALA A 161 -13.62 -25.34 -15.71
C ALA A 161 -14.71 -25.36 -16.79
N SER A 162 -15.97 -25.10 -16.44
CA SER A 162 -17.06 -24.98 -17.42
C SER A 162 -17.02 -23.68 -18.24
N ALA A 163 -16.47 -22.58 -17.67
CA ALA A 163 -16.21 -21.33 -18.38
C ALA A 163 -14.88 -21.35 -19.16
N ALA A 164 -13.99 -22.28 -18.86
CA ALA A 164 -12.63 -22.34 -19.40
C ALA A 164 -12.52 -22.44 -20.94
N PRO A 165 -13.41 -23.11 -21.70
CA PRO A 165 -13.26 -23.15 -23.16
C PRO A 165 -13.52 -21.82 -23.86
N ALA A 166 -14.46 -21.01 -23.34
CA ALA A 166 -14.75 -19.72 -23.92
C ALA A 166 -13.72 -18.66 -23.49
N LEU A 167 -13.25 -18.72 -22.24
CA LEU A 167 -12.15 -17.92 -21.72
C LEU A 167 -10.81 -18.36 -22.35
N GLY A 168 -10.59 -19.66 -22.54
CA GLY A 168 -9.35 -20.18 -23.12
C GLY A 168 -9.08 -19.70 -24.54
N ALA A 169 -10.13 -19.50 -25.36
CA ALA A 169 -9.99 -18.92 -26.69
C ALA A 169 -9.65 -17.41 -26.65
N PHE A 170 -10.15 -16.70 -25.66
CA PHE A 170 -9.84 -15.28 -25.45
C PHE A 170 -8.43 -15.05 -24.88
N PHE A 171 -7.90 -16.05 -24.15
CA PHE A 171 -6.57 -15.96 -23.51
C PHE A 171 -5.48 -16.78 -24.25
N ALA A 172 -5.74 -17.23 -25.48
CA ALA A 172 -4.81 -18.05 -26.27
C ALA A 172 -3.66 -17.29 -26.92
N HIS A 173 -3.37 -16.06 -26.47
CA HIS A 173 -2.20 -15.32 -26.94
C HIS A 173 -0.91 -15.92 -26.36
N ALA A 174 0.08 -16.16 -27.22
CA ALA A 174 1.42 -16.54 -26.79
C ALA A 174 2.02 -15.37 -25.99
N GLU A 175 2.22 -15.57 -24.69
CA GLU A 175 2.81 -14.55 -23.84
C GLU A 175 4.32 -14.47 -24.08
N PRO A 176 4.88 -13.24 -24.15
CA PRO A 176 6.34 -13.06 -24.21
C PRO A 176 7.04 -13.64 -22.97
N ALA A 177 8.33 -13.91 -23.12
CA ALA A 177 9.17 -14.27 -21.98
C ALA A 177 9.11 -13.19 -20.90
N ASN A 178 9.12 -13.59 -19.63
CA ASN A 178 9.01 -12.72 -18.45
C ASN A 178 7.65 -12.00 -18.30
N ALA A 179 6.59 -12.44 -19.00
CA ALA A 179 5.26 -11.96 -18.76
C ALA A 179 4.80 -12.39 -17.36
N LEU A 180 4.33 -11.41 -16.56
CA LEU A 180 3.77 -11.73 -15.23
C LEU A 180 2.46 -12.50 -15.36
N SER A 181 2.24 -13.45 -14.45
CA SER A 181 0.94 -14.11 -14.28
C SER A 181 -0.14 -13.11 -13.86
N LEU A 182 -1.41 -13.46 -14.12
CA LEU A 182 -2.53 -12.64 -13.66
C LEU A 182 -2.54 -12.42 -12.13
N PRO A 183 -2.29 -13.44 -11.28
CA PRO A 183 -2.18 -13.23 -9.85
C PRO A 183 -1.12 -12.18 -9.45
N THR A 184 0.05 -12.21 -10.08
CA THR A 184 1.12 -11.24 -9.82
C THR A 184 0.71 -9.83 -10.27
N TRP A 185 0.04 -9.69 -11.42
CA TRP A 185 -0.54 -8.41 -11.85
C TRP A 185 -1.59 -7.89 -10.87
N ILE A 186 -2.47 -8.77 -10.33
CA ILE A 186 -3.46 -8.38 -9.31
C ILE A 186 -2.76 -7.81 -8.07
N ILE A 187 -1.68 -8.43 -7.62
CA ILE A 187 -0.91 -7.95 -6.46
C ILE A 187 -0.33 -6.56 -6.73
N HIS A 188 0.29 -6.33 -7.87
CA HIS A 188 0.86 -5.03 -8.23
C HIS A 188 -0.20 -3.93 -8.35
N VAL A 189 -1.28 -4.20 -9.08
CA VAL A 189 -2.37 -3.22 -9.26
C VAL A 189 -3.09 -2.94 -7.94
N SER A 190 -3.35 -3.98 -7.12
CA SER A 190 -3.92 -3.80 -5.79
C SER A 190 -3.07 -2.86 -4.95
N SER A 191 -1.76 -3.08 -4.91
CA SER A 191 -0.84 -2.25 -4.13
C SER A 191 -0.91 -0.77 -4.55
N LEU A 192 -1.02 -0.48 -5.84
CA LEU A 192 -1.15 0.90 -6.33
C LEU A 192 -2.48 1.54 -5.92
N ILE A 193 -3.60 0.82 -6.08
CA ILE A 193 -4.94 1.33 -5.75
C ILE A 193 -5.06 1.53 -4.22
N GLU A 194 -4.64 0.54 -3.43
CA GLU A 194 -4.66 0.60 -1.97
C GLU A 194 -3.84 1.76 -1.43
N TRP A 195 -2.67 2.03 -2.05
CA TRP A 195 -1.83 3.17 -1.67
C TRP A 195 -2.54 4.50 -1.91
N LEU A 196 -3.24 4.68 -3.04
CA LEU A 196 -4.04 5.87 -3.31
C LEU A 196 -5.18 6.02 -2.31
N VAL A 197 -5.89 4.93 -2.00
CA VAL A 197 -6.95 4.92 -0.97
C VAL A 197 -6.37 5.32 0.40
N ALA A 198 -5.19 4.81 0.77
CA ALA A 198 -4.51 5.20 2.00
C ALA A 198 -4.17 6.69 2.01
N MET A 199 -3.68 7.26 0.88
CA MET A 199 -3.40 8.69 0.74
C MET A 199 -4.65 9.55 0.99
N GLY A 200 -5.81 9.15 0.44
CA GLY A 200 -7.08 9.83 0.64
C GLY A 200 -7.55 9.79 2.11
N LEU A 201 -7.45 8.63 2.74
CA LEU A 201 -7.82 8.47 4.16
C LEU A 201 -6.90 9.25 5.11
N ILE A 202 -5.60 9.35 4.80
CA ILE A 202 -4.64 10.16 5.57
C ILE A 202 -4.98 11.66 5.42
N TRP A 203 -5.41 12.09 4.23
CA TRP A 203 -5.86 13.46 4.02
C TRP A 203 -7.09 13.78 4.89
N GLU A 204 -8.12 12.93 4.88
CA GLU A 204 -9.29 13.07 5.77
C GLU A 204 -8.89 13.07 7.25
N TYR A 205 -7.92 12.25 7.62
CA TYR A 205 -7.45 12.15 9.00
C TYR A 205 -6.83 13.46 9.49
N ALA A 206 -6.21 14.24 8.59
CA ALA A 206 -5.69 15.56 8.91
C ALA A 206 -6.79 16.51 9.40
N ASP A 207 -7.93 16.51 8.72
CA ASP A 207 -9.05 17.36 9.07
C ASP A 207 -9.77 16.85 10.34
N ALA A 208 -9.95 15.55 10.45
CA ALA A 208 -10.58 14.92 11.61
C ALA A 208 -9.79 15.10 12.93
N THR A 209 -8.45 15.14 12.85
CA THR A 209 -7.59 15.33 14.04
C THR A 209 -7.22 16.79 14.30
N GLY A 210 -7.45 17.70 13.33
CA GLY A 210 -6.97 19.06 13.35
C GLY A 210 -5.47 19.23 13.06
N ASN A 211 -4.71 18.12 12.96
CA ASN A 211 -3.28 18.18 12.63
C ASN A 211 -3.07 18.20 11.10
N GLN A 212 -3.05 19.41 10.54
CA GLN A 212 -2.93 19.62 9.09
C GLN A 212 -1.59 19.13 8.49
N LYS A 213 -0.60 18.77 9.31
CA LYS A 213 0.68 18.21 8.82
C LYS A 213 0.51 16.80 8.23
N TYR A 214 -0.59 16.11 8.55
CA TYR A 214 -0.95 14.86 7.89
C TYR A 214 -1.16 15.01 6.37
N LYS A 215 -1.65 16.16 5.89
CA LYS A 215 -1.71 16.45 4.44
C LYS A 215 -0.32 16.43 3.80
N GLY A 216 0.70 16.85 4.55
CA GLY A 216 2.10 16.70 4.14
C GLY A 216 2.56 15.23 4.00
N LEU A 217 1.97 14.31 4.77
CA LEU A 217 2.24 12.87 4.61
C LEU A 217 1.68 12.36 3.29
N THR A 218 0.45 12.72 2.92
CA THR A 218 -0.12 12.40 1.60
C THR A 218 0.78 12.87 0.47
N TRP A 219 1.27 14.13 0.53
CA TRP A 219 2.24 14.64 -0.45
C TRP A 219 3.56 13.87 -0.44
N GLY A 220 4.05 13.49 0.73
CA GLY A 220 5.26 12.68 0.88
C GLY A 220 5.13 11.28 0.31
N MET A 221 3.92 10.74 0.22
CA MET A 221 3.62 9.42 -0.33
C MET A 221 3.60 9.39 -1.87
N VAL A 222 3.50 10.54 -2.55
CA VAL A 222 3.45 10.61 -4.03
C VAL A 222 4.68 9.97 -4.70
N PRO A 223 5.93 10.23 -4.28
CA PRO A 223 7.08 9.57 -4.91
C PRO A 223 7.11 8.05 -4.68
N CYS A 224 6.61 7.57 -3.53
CA CYS A 224 6.46 6.13 -3.29
C CYS A 224 5.46 5.49 -4.27
N HIS A 225 4.34 6.16 -4.54
CA HIS A 225 3.37 5.72 -5.55
C HIS A 225 3.98 5.70 -6.95
N ALA A 226 4.73 6.75 -7.32
CA ALA A 226 5.46 6.80 -8.59
C ALA A 226 6.49 5.67 -8.73
N SER A 227 7.15 5.28 -7.62
CA SER A 227 8.03 4.12 -7.58
C SER A 227 7.28 2.82 -7.89
N GLY A 228 6.08 2.62 -7.34
CA GLY A 228 5.23 1.47 -7.68
C GLY A 228 4.79 1.47 -9.15
N ILE A 229 4.43 2.64 -9.71
CA ILE A 229 4.12 2.77 -11.15
C ILE A 229 5.36 2.41 -11.99
N ALA A 230 6.57 2.78 -11.57
CA ALA A 230 7.80 2.43 -12.28
C ALA A 230 8.02 0.92 -12.30
N ALA A 231 7.76 0.20 -11.19
CA ALA A 231 7.79 -1.26 -11.16
C ALA A 231 6.80 -1.87 -12.15
N CYS A 232 5.52 -1.44 -12.10
CA CYS A 232 4.50 -1.92 -13.05
C CYS A 232 4.88 -1.60 -14.50
N THR A 233 5.47 -0.45 -14.76
CA THR A 233 5.94 -0.07 -16.10
C THR A 233 7.05 -0.99 -16.59
N PHE A 234 8.02 -1.34 -15.73
CA PHE A 234 9.07 -2.28 -16.08
C PHE A 234 8.49 -3.66 -16.45
N HIS A 235 7.50 -4.15 -15.68
CA HIS A 235 6.78 -5.39 -15.97
C HIS A 235 5.96 -5.33 -17.27
N LEU A 236 5.36 -4.18 -17.59
CA LEU A 236 4.62 -3.99 -18.82
C LEU A 236 5.49 -4.18 -20.07
N PHE A 237 6.78 -3.86 -19.96
CA PHE A 237 7.79 -4.11 -21.00
C PHE A 237 8.58 -5.42 -20.78
N TYR A 238 7.99 -6.39 -20.09
CA TYR A 238 8.55 -7.73 -19.86
C TYR A 238 9.96 -7.72 -19.28
N ASN A 239 10.23 -6.80 -18.37
CA ASN A 239 11.50 -6.67 -17.66
C ASN A 239 12.71 -6.49 -18.60
N SER A 240 12.51 -5.74 -19.68
CA SER A 240 13.55 -5.54 -20.70
C SER A 240 14.81 -4.89 -20.11
N PRO A 241 16.02 -5.47 -20.33
CA PRO A 241 17.27 -4.88 -19.88
C PRO A 241 17.54 -3.48 -20.47
N ALA A 242 16.90 -3.12 -21.59
CA ALA A 242 16.98 -1.77 -22.17
C ALA A 242 16.35 -0.70 -21.26
N LEU A 243 15.53 -1.10 -20.27
CA LEU A 243 14.84 -0.25 -19.31
C LEU A 243 15.44 -0.29 -17.90
N ASN A 244 16.70 -0.70 -17.73
CA ASN A 244 17.37 -0.65 -16.41
C ASN A 244 17.35 0.76 -15.81
N SER A 245 17.33 1.83 -16.63
CA SER A 245 17.12 3.19 -16.14
C SER A 245 15.78 3.40 -15.43
N VAL A 246 14.75 2.63 -15.75
CA VAL A 246 13.43 2.65 -15.07
C VAL A 246 13.57 2.06 -13.66
N VAL A 247 14.30 0.95 -13.49
CA VAL A 247 14.57 0.34 -12.19
C VAL A 247 15.39 1.27 -11.30
N ALA A 248 16.42 1.91 -11.86
CA ALA A 248 17.19 2.93 -11.14
C ALA A 248 16.33 4.13 -10.75
N THR A 249 15.39 4.55 -11.60
CA THR A 249 14.41 5.61 -11.29
C THR A 249 13.47 5.17 -10.19
N GLN A 250 12.96 3.93 -10.22
CA GLN A 250 12.17 3.33 -9.15
C GLN A 250 12.90 3.41 -7.81
N ALA A 251 14.16 2.98 -7.75
CA ALA A 251 14.98 3.02 -6.56
C ALA A 251 15.19 4.47 -6.07
N GLY A 252 15.45 5.41 -6.97
CA GLY A 252 15.57 6.84 -6.67
C GLY A 252 14.28 7.44 -6.10
N LEU A 253 13.13 7.10 -6.69
CA LEU A 253 11.81 7.51 -6.21
C LEU A 253 11.49 6.90 -4.83
N THR A 254 11.98 5.69 -4.55
CA THR A 254 11.86 5.07 -3.21
C THR A 254 12.66 5.85 -2.17
N VAL A 255 13.90 6.25 -2.46
CA VAL A 255 14.71 7.10 -1.57
C VAL A 255 14.01 8.44 -1.34
N LEU A 256 13.56 9.09 -2.40
CA LEU A 256 12.85 10.36 -2.33
C LEU A 256 11.57 10.24 -1.49
N GLY A 257 10.76 9.22 -1.77
CA GLY A 257 9.50 8.96 -1.06
C GLY A 257 9.74 8.70 0.43
N ASN A 258 10.67 7.81 0.78
CA ASN A 258 11.00 7.53 2.16
C ASN A 258 11.53 8.77 2.90
N THR A 259 12.28 9.64 2.21
CA THR A 259 12.76 10.90 2.77
C THR A 259 11.62 11.89 2.98
N THR A 260 10.72 12.04 2.02
CA THR A 260 9.59 12.98 2.12
C THR A 260 8.57 12.55 3.16
N VAL A 261 8.27 11.23 3.29
CA VAL A 261 7.40 10.76 4.39
C VAL A 261 8.08 10.89 5.76
N ALA A 262 9.42 10.74 5.86
CA ALA A 262 10.15 10.98 7.10
C ALA A 262 10.04 12.44 7.55
N ILE A 263 10.23 13.38 6.63
CA ILE A 263 10.04 14.81 6.89
C ILE A 263 8.60 15.10 7.33
N ALA A 264 7.62 14.49 6.66
CA ALA A 264 6.20 14.66 7.02
C ALA A 264 5.92 14.13 8.43
N ALA A 265 6.40 12.92 8.76
CA ALA A 265 6.21 12.32 10.09
C ALA A 265 6.85 13.17 11.20
N TYR A 266 8.05 13.68 10.97
CA TYR A 266 8.68 14.65 11.88
C TYR A 266 7.77 15.86 12.12
N ARG A 267 7.24 16.46 11.07
CA ARG A 267 6.34 17.64 11.18
C ARG A 267 5.03 17.30 11.89
N ILE A 268 4.50 16.10 11.68
CA ILE A 268 3.29 15.60 12.38
C ILE A 268 3.55 15.47 13.88
N ALA A 269 4.69 14.87 14.27
CA ALA A 269 5.04 14.68 15.67
C ALA A 269 5.26 16.02 16.38
N ILE A 270 6.00 16.95 15.77
CA ILE A 270 6.23 18.30 16.34
C ILE A 270 4.92 19.09 16.50
N GLU A 271 4.04 19.06 15.52
CA GLU A 271 2.72 19.71 15.60
C GLU A 271 1.85 19.08 16.71
N GLY A 272 2.01 17.77 16.95
CA GLY A 272 1.36 17.05 18.03
C GLY A 272 1.93 17.33 19.42
N GLY A 273 3.03 18.09 19.51
CA GLY A 273 3.66 18.50 20.77
C GLY A 273 4.93 17.72 21.15
N ALA A 274 5.49 16.92 20.22
CA ALA A 274 6.77 16.27 20.48
C ALA A 274 7.88 17.33 20.71
N VAL A 275 8.75 17.06 21.68
CA VAL A 275 9.92 17.88 21.87
C VAL A 275 10.86 17.66 20.69
N ASN A 276 11.47 18.74 20.18
CA ASN A 276 12.36 18.70 19.03
C ASN A 276 13.72 18.10 19.42
N THR A 277 13.71 16.81 19.77
CA THR A 277 14.91 16.00 20.05
C THR A 277 15.18 15.07 18.89
N LEU A 278 16.41 15.10 18.39
CA LEU A 278 16.86 14.11 17.42
C LEU A 278 17.01 12.74 18.14
N PRO A 279 16.76 11.62 17.46
CA PRO A 279 16.76 10.28 18.08
C PRO A 279 18.03 9.92 18.87
N TRP A 280 19.11 10.65 18.68
CA TRP A 280 20.41 10.42 19.31
C TRP A 280 20.77 11.45 20.40
N GLU A 281 19.95 12.48 20.65
CA GLU A 281 20.24 13.51 21.67
C GLU A 281 19.89 13.06 23.09
N ASP A 282 18.85 12.24 23.28
CA ASP A 282 18.38 11.76 24.59
C ASP A 282 18.82 10.33 24.95
N GLY A 283 19.80 9.80 24.26
CA GLY A 283 20.15 8.40 24.37
C GLY A 283 19.02 7.48 23.89
N PHE A 284 19.28 6.64 22.91
CA PHE A 284 18.32 5.72 22.30
C PHE A 284 17.61 4.88 23.37
N VAL A 285 16.45 5.29 23.83
CA VAL A 285 15.57 4.45 24.66
C VAL A 285 14.81 3.55 23.69
N ALA A 286 15.25 2.31 23.62
CA ALA A 286 14.58 1.32 22.80
C ALA A 286 13.08 1.24 23.16
N PRO A 287 12.17 1.23 22.17
CA PRO A 287 10.71 1.29 22.42
C PRO A 287 10.14 0.20 23.32
N TRP A 288 10.89 -0.85 23.60
CA TRP A 288 10.52 -1.97 24.47
C TRP A 288 10.95 -1.82 25.94
N LYS A 289 11.56 -0.68 26.34
CA LYS A 289 12.02 -0.43 27.73
C LYS A 289 11.08 0.50 28.52
N LYS A 290 9.81 0.57 28.19
CA LYS A 290 8.86 1.56 28.74
C LYS A 290 8.03 1.08 29.95
N ASP A 291 8.39 -0.03 30.61
CA ASP A 291 7.53 -0.60 31.67
C ASP A 291 7.92 -0.24 33.12
N ASP A 292 8.98 0.55 33.35
CA ASP A 292 9.44 0.81 34.73
C ASP A 292 9.30 2.28 35.21
N ALA A 293 8.59 3.15 34.50
CA ALA A 293 8.47 4.57 34.88
C ALA A 293 7.03 5.12 34.86
N VAL A 294 6.07 4.38 35.43
CA VAL A 294 4.75 4.94 35.75
C VAL A 294 4.47 4.72 37.23
N ASP A 295 5.15 5.47 38.07
CA ASP A 295 4.67 5.72 39.42
C ASP A 295 5.35 6.96 40.04
N ALA A 296 5.10 8.13 39.52
CA ALA A 296 5.26 9.41 40.25
C ALA A 296 4.73 10.58 39.43
N THR A 297 3.45 10.83 39.44
CA THR A 297 2.82 12.17 39.57
C THR A 297 1.29 12.06 39.43
N SER A 298 0.66 11.58 40.48
CA SER A 298 -0.72 11.93 40.76
C SER A 298 -0.70 13.22 41.56
N ASN A 299 -1.54 14.17 41.17
CA ASN A 299 -1.99 15.38 41.84
C ASN A 299 -1.49 16.69 41.21
N VAL A 300 -2.25 17.19 40.25
CA VAL A 300 -2.70 18.59 40.23
C VAL A 300 -4.02 18.60 39.44
N PHE A 301 -5.13 18.49 40.12
CA PHE A 301 -6.43 18.94 39.61
C PHE A 301 -6.57 20.41 39.99
N GLY A 302 -6.69 21.26 39.01
CA GLY A 302 -7.17 22.62 39.15
C GLY A 302 -8.34 22.81 38.21
N ASP A 303 -9.51 23.03 38.79
CA ASP A 303 -10.75 23.39 38.13
C ASP A 303 -10.59 24.66 37.29
N GLU A 304 -10.87 24.60 35.98
CA GLU A 304 -11.30 25.77 35.24
C GLU A 304 -12.50 25.44 34.34
N VAL A 305 -13.49 26.28 34.50
CA VAL A 305 -14.84 26.30 33.97
C VAL A 305 -14.80 26.29 32.43
N ARG A 306 -15.48 25.32 31.87
CA ARG A 306 -15.65 25.17 30.42
C ARG A 306 -16.89 25.96 29.99
N ALA A 307 -16.69 26.92 29.11
CA ALA A 307 -17.78 27.51 28.32
C ALA A 307 -18.19 26.50 27.24
N GLU A 308 -19.46 26.15 27.21
CA GLU A 308 -20.09 25.34 26.16
C GLU A 308 -20.15 26.17 24.86
N GLU A 309 -19.38 25.79 23.88
CA GLU A 309 -19.52 26.28 22.50
C GLU A 309 -20.32 25.22 21.73
N GLU A 310 -21.52 25.58 21.32
CA GLU A 310 -22.41 24.74 20.50
C GLU A 310 -21.71 24.38 19.19
N VAL A 311 -21.44 23.09 18.98
CA VAL A 311 -21.00 22.53 17.73
C VAL A 311 -22.22 22.39 16.81
N PRO A 312 -22.23 23.02 15.62
CA PRO A 312 -23.33 22.83 14.68
C PRO A 312 -23.37 21.38 14.20
N SER A 313 -24.54 20.78 14.26
CA SER A 313 -24.85 19.49 13.67
C SER A 313 -24.62 19.56 12.16
N ILE A 314 -23.62 18.83 11.67
CA ILE A 314 -23.41 18.64 10.24
C ILE A 314 -24.44 17.61 9.80
N GLU A 315 -25.52 18.09 9.18
CA GLU A 315 -26.40 17.28 8.36
C GLU A 315 -25.60 16.66 7.21
N ASP A 316 -25.87 15.38 6.92
CA ASP A 316 -25.27 14.60 5.83
C ASP A 316 -25.60 15.21 4.45
N ASP A 317 -24.99 16.33 4.12
CA ASP A 317 -24.92 16.79 2.74
C ASP A 317 -23.81 15.98 2.04
N VAL A 318 -24.20 14.90 1.39
CA VAL A 318 -23.45 14.32 0.29
C VAL A 318 -23.47 15.36 -0.84
N ALA A 319 -22.65 16.39 -0.70
CA ALA A 319 -22.35 17.29 -1.78
C ALA A 319 -21.62 16.46 -2.84
N THR A 320 -22.37 16.04 -3.86
CA THR A 320 -21.80 15.65 -5.15
C THR A 320 -20.96 16.81 -5.63
N THR A 321 -19.65 16.68 -5.54
CA THR A 321 -18.69 17.64 -6.10
C THR A 321 -18.89 17.62 -7.62
N GLU A 322 -19.76 18.49 -8.10
CA GLU A 322 -19.93 18.72 -9.54
C GLU A 322 -18.61 19.32 -10.06
N GLY A 323 -17.83 18.49 -10.81
CA GLY A 323 -16.77 18.97 -11.67
C GLY A 323 -15.33 18.52 -11.36
N GLY A 324 -15.05 17.80 -10.27
CA GLY A 324 -13.72 17.24 -10.01
C GLY A 324 -13.55 15.84 -10.65
N LEU A 325 -12.37 15.56 -11.20
CA LEU A 325 -11.99 14.20 -11.62
C LEU A 325 -11.99 13.28 -10.39
N ALA A 326 -13.02 12.42 -10.27
CA ALA A 326 -13.04 11.37 -9.26
C ALA A 326 -11.84 10.44 -9.46
N GLY A 327 -11.07 10.18 -8.41
CA GLY A 327 -9.89 9.32 -8.46
C GLY A 327 -10.01 8.13 -7.51
N TRP A 328 -9.04 7.23 -7.59
CA TRP A 328 -8.97 6.04 -6.74
C TRP A 328 -8.84 6.37 -5.25
N GLU A 329 -8.28 7.52 -4.90
CA GLU A 329 -8.16 8.05 -3.55
C GLU A 329 -9.52 8.35 -2.90
N ASP A 330 -10.55 8.67 -3.70
CA ASP A 330 -11.89 8.95 -3.20
C ASP A 330 -12.66 7.68 -2.81
N LEU A 331 -12.18 6.49 -3.20
CA LEU A 331 -12.82 5.23 -2.87
C LEU A 331 -12.96 5.03 -1.36
N GLY A 332 -12.03 5.57 -0.57
CA GLY A 332 -12.11 5.55 0.88
C GLY A 332 -13.35 6.27 1.40
N LYS A 333 -13.72 7.40 0.79
CA LYS A 333 -14.92 8.19 1.10
C LYS A 333 -16.18 7.55 0.54
N VAL A 334 -16.16 7.20 -0.75
CA VAL A 334 -17.30 6.59 -1.45
C VAL A 334 -17.76 5.29 -0.77
N TRP A 335 -16.81 4.52 -0.23
CA TRP A 335 -17.09 3.25 0.46
C TRP A 335 -16.96 3.37 1.99
N ALA A 336 -17.08 4.58 2.54
CA ALA A 336 -16.94 4.82 3.98
C ALA A 336 -17.96 4.02 4.82
N GLY A 337 -19.19 3.85 4.32
CA GLY A 337 -20.26 3.08 4.97
C GLY A 337 -20.09 1.56 4.91
N ASP A 338 -19.19 1.05 4.07
CA ASP A 338 -18.97 -0.39 3.94
C ASP A 338 -18.24 -0.97 5.15
N SER A 339 -18.50 -2.26 5.46
CA SER A 339 -17.63 -2.99 6.37
C SER A 339 -16.23 -3.16 5.74
N ASP A 340 -15.21 -3.36 6.60
CA ASP A 340 -13.84 -3.52 6.09
C ASP A 340 -13.69 -4.73 5.17
N LEU A 341 -14.46 -5.80 5.42
CA LEU A 341 -14.51 -6.97 4.52
C LEU A 341 -15.07 -6.60 3.14
N VAL A 342 -16.19 -5.87 3.09
CA VAL A 342 -16.82 -5.45 1.82
C VAL A 342 -15.88 -4.54 1.05
N LEU A 343 -15.20 -3.60 1.72
CA LEU A 343 -14.18 -2.76 1.10
C LEU A 343 -13.05 -3.60 0.47
N MET A 344 -12.49 -4.55 1.23
CA MET A 344 -11.42 -5.42 0.72
C MET A 344 -11.87 -6.24 -0.49
N LEU A 345 -13.10 -6.77 -0.47
CA LEU A 345 -13.66 -7.49 -1.61
C LEU A 345 -13.84 -6.59 -2.84
N LYS A 346 -14.31 -5.36 -2.65
CA LYS A 346 -14.43 -4.38 -3.74
C LYS A 346 -13.07 -4.00 -4.31
N LEU A 347 -12.08 -3.76 -3.47
CA LEU A 347 -10.71 -3.48 -3.90
C LEU A 347 -10.12 -4.65 -4.70
N ALA A 348 -10.25 -5.87 -4.19
CA ALA A 348 -9.79 -7.08 -4.88
C ALA A 348 -10.49 -7.26 -6.24
N PHE A 349 -11.81 -7.04 -6.30
CA PHE A 349 -12.59 -7.14 -7.53
C PHE A 349 -12.14 -6.12 -8.58
N VAL A 350 -12.05 -4.85 -8.19
CA VAL A 350 -11.59 -3.78 -9.09
C VAL A 350 -10.15 -4.04 -9.56
N SER A 351 -9.26 -4.42 -8.64
CA SER A 351 -7.88 -4.75 -8.98
C SER A 351 -7.78 -5.91 -9.97
N THR A 352 -8.65 -6.91 -9.84
CA THR A 352 -8.70 -8.04 -10.77
C THR A 352 -9.10 -7.60 -12.18
N ILE A 353 -10.14 -6.75 -12.28
CA ILE A 353 -10.60 -6.22 -13.59
C ILE A 353 -9.49 -5.38 -14.24
N VAL A 354 -8.90 -4.45 -13.49
CA VAL A 354 -7.82 -3.59 -14.02
C VAL A 354 -6.61 -4.41 -14.42
N SER A 355 -6.23 -5.41 -13.63
CA SER A 355 -5.10 -6.31 -13.95
C SER A 355 -5.35 -7.12 -15.20
N GLY A 356 -6.57 -7.63 -15.38
CA GLY A 356 -6.97 -8.30 -16.61
C GLY A 356 -6.88 -7.38 -17.83
N ALA A 357 -7.37 -6.15 -17.69
CA ALA A 357 -7.28 -5.15 -18.75
C ALA A 357 -5.83 -4.77 -19.08
N VAL A 358 -4.95 -4.64 -18.09
CA VAL A 358 -3.52 -4.37 -18.31
C VAL A 358 -2.84 -5.57 -18.98
N LYS A 359 -3.02 -6.77 -18.45
CA LYS A 359 -2.35 -7.98 -18.95
C LYS A 359 -2.75 -8.34 -20.38
N TRP A 360 -4.05 -8.35 -20.67
CA TRP A 360 -4.55 -8.80 -21.98
C TRP A 360 -4.87 -7.64 -22.93
N GLY A 361 -5.29 -6.49 -22.42
CA GLY A 361 -5.56 -5.33 -23.26
C GLY A 361 -4.30 -4.85 -24.01
N SER A 362 -3.13 -4.98 -23.41
CA SER A 362 -1.86 -4.67 -24.08
C SER A 362 -1.55 -5.60 -25.25
N LEU A 363 -2.07 -6.83 -25.25
CA LEU A 363 -1.89 -7.80 -26.33
C LEU A 363 -2.88 -7.57 -27.51
N GLU A 364 -4.06 -6.96 -27.21
CA GLU A 364 -5.10 -6.70 -28.20
C GLU A 364 -4.89 -5.41 -29.01
N VAL A 365 -4.14 -4.44 -28.47
CA VAL A 365 -3.98 -3.09 -29.07
C VAL A 365 -2.66 -2.88 -29.78
N ASP A 366 -1.94 -3.90 -30.22
CA ASP A 366 -0.61 -3.76 -30.83
C ASP A 366 0.28 -2.76 -30.05
N PHE A 367 0.27 -2.88 -28.73
CA PHE A 367 1.06 -2.01 -27.87
C PHE A 367 2.53 -2.14 -28.29
N PRO A 368 3.25 -1.02 -28.54
CA PRO A 368 4.63 -1.09 -28.97
C PRO A 368 5.52 -1.62 -27.84
N PHE A 369 5.66 -2.95 -27.80
CA PHE A 369 6.52 -3.64 -26.82
C PHE A 369 8.02 -3.41 -27.06
N GLU A 370 8.38 -2.57 -28.04
CA GLU A 370 9.74 -2.07 -28.14
C GLU A 370 10.05 -1.22 -26.91
N PRO A 371 11.05 -1.62 -26.11
CA PRO A 371 11.36 -0.95 -24.85
C PRO A 371 11.86 0.46 -25.13
N SER A 372 11.00 1.45 -24.93
CA SER A 372 11.29 2.87 -25.08
C SER A 372 11.35 3.54 -23.71
N VAL A 373 12.51 4.07 -23.35
CA VAL A 373 12.73 4.81 -22.09
C VAL A 373 11.79 6.03 -21.99
N TRP A 374 11.56 6.73 -23.10
CA TRP A 374 10.66 7.90 -23.12
C TRP A 374 9.21 7.51 -22.87
N LEU A 375 8.74 6.42 -23.49
CA LEU A 375 7.40 5.91 -23.26
C LEU A 375 7.25 5.43 -21.81
N ALA A 376 8.24 4.71 -21.28
CA ALA A 376 8.24 4.27 -19.89
C ALA A 376 8.16 5.45 -18.91
N PHE A 377 8.95 6.50 -19.11
CA PHE A 377 8.87 7.70 -18.28
C PHE A 377 7.54 8.45 -18.42
N THR A 378 6.94 8.47 -19.59
CA THR A 378 5.59 9.04 -19.77
C THR A 378 4.55 8.26 -19.00
N LEU A 379 4.63 6.93 -18.99
CA LEU A 379 3.74 6.06 -18.21
C LEU A 379 3.93 6.21 -16.69
N ILE A 380 5.13 6.55 -16.23
CA ILE A 380 5.41 6.77 -14.80
C ILE A 380 4.99 8.18 -14.37
N PHE A 381 5.48 9.20 -15.07
CA PHE A 381 5.33 10.58 -14.63
C PHE A 381 4.02 11.22 -15.08
N GLY A 382 3.36 10.72 -16.13
CA GLY A 382 2.04 11.20 -16.56
C GLY A 382 0.98 11.02 -15.47
N PRO A 383 0.69 9.79 -15.02
CA PRO A 383 -0.25 9.55 -13.94
C PRO A 383 0.17 10.22 -12.62
N THR A 384 1.47 10.25 -12.32
CA THR A 384 2.00 10.95 -11.15
C THR A 384 1.70 12.44 -11.19
N ALA A 385 1.89 13.10 -12.33
CA ALA A 385 1.58 14.52 -12.51
C ALA A 385 0.08 14.79 -12.38
N LEU A 386 -0.77 13.93 -12.96
CA LEU A 386 -2.22 14.06 -12.80
C LEU A 386 -2.66 13.94 -11.35
N ASN A 387 -2.09 13.00 -10.62
CA ASN A 387 -2.34 12.84 -9.18
C ASN A 387 -1.89 14.10 -8.41
N MET A 388 -0.70 14.64 -8.70
CA MET A 388 -0.22 15.88 -8.08
C MET A 388 -1.13 17.08 -8.37
N ILE A 389 -1.59 17.24 -9.62
CA ILE A 389 -2.51 18.31 -10.01
C ILE A 389 -3.81 18.21 -9.21
N LYS A 390 -4.37 17.01 -9.05
CA LYS A 390 -5.57 16.79 -8.26
C LYS A 390 -5.37 17.22 -6.80
N TRP A 391 -4.29 16.79 -6.15
CA TRP A 391 -4.01 17.20 -4.77
C TRP A 391 -3.76 18.70 -4.64
N GLN A 392 -3.17 19.35 -5.64
CA GLN A 392 -3.05 20.81 -5.67
C GLN A 392 -4.41 21.49 -5.74
N GLN A 393 -5.34 21.00 -6.57
CA GLN A 393 -6.70 21.53 -6.68
C GLN A 393 -7.44 21.43 -5.35
N ILE A 394 -7.44 20.24 -4.73
CA ILE A 394 -8.05 20.02 -3.40
C ILE A 394 -7.46 20.98 -2.36
N SER A 395 -6.13 21.12 -2.31
CA SER A 395 -5.45 22.05 -1.38
C SER A 395 -5.84 23.51 -1.62
N ALA A 396 -6.03 23.91 -2.88
CA ALA A 396 -6.40 25.27 -3.23
C ALA A 396 -7.87 25.58 -2.85
N GLU A 397 -8.78 24.66 -3.12
CA GLU A 397 -10.20 24.76 -2.76
C GLU A 397 -10.39 24.88 -1.26
N GLU A 398 -9.71 24.02 -0.47
CA GLU A 398 -9.76 24.09 0.99
C GLU A 398 -9.14 25.40 1.55
N SER A 399 -8.10 25.92 0.90
CA SER A 399 -7.49 27.18 1.31
C SER A 399 -8.39 28.38 0.99
N ALA A 400 -9.20 28.31 -0.06
CA ALA A 400 -10.16 29.34 -0.43
C ALA A 400 -11.43 29.32 0.45
N ALA A 401 -11.76 28.16 1.03
CA ALA A 401 -12.92 27.97 1.91
C ALA A 401 -12.67 28.39 3.37
N ARG A 402 -11.41 28.61 3.75
CA ARG A 402 -10.97 29.11 5.07
C ARG A 402 -10.85 30.62 5.08
#